data_9abab09f0b3ef312dcec646d6ab56754
#
_entry.id   9abab09f0b3ef312dcec646d6ab56754
#
_cell.length_a   1.000
_cell.length_b   1.000
_cell.length_c   1.000
_cell.angle_alpha   90.00
_cell.angle_beta   90.00
_cell.angle_gamma   90.00
#
_symmetry.space_group_name_H-M   'P 1'
#
loop_
_entity.id
_entity.type
_entity.pdbx_description
1 polymer ?
#
loop_
_entity_poly.entity_id
_entity_poly.type
_entity_poly.pdbx_seq_one_letter_code
_entity_poly.pdbx_strand_id
1 'polypeptide(L)'
;LGIITDESQAITGAELDGISDADFAERVKDFSVYARVQPEHKVRIVNAWRALGKITAMTGDGVNDAPSIKNADIGVGMGITGTDVTKNVADMVLADDNFATIVSAVEEGRRIYDNIRKAVQFLLSSNLAEVLSVFAASLLGFTILNPVHLLWINLITDCFPALALGMERGEADAMKRPPRDSGDGIFSNGVGAGVAVRGFFIALLT
;
A
#
# COMPACT_ATOMS: atom_id res chain seq x y z
N LEU A 1 -5.36 10.48 -27.00
CA LEU A 1 -5.18 10.37 -25.55
C LEU A 1 -3.71 10.14 -25.14
N GLY A 2 -2.81 9.82 -26.11
CA GLY A 2 -1.37 9.62 -25.82
C GLY A 2 -1.04 8.34 -25.06
N ILE A 3 -1.94 7.34 -25.06
CA ILE A 3 -1.73 6.06 -24.35
C ILE A 3 -0.73 5.19 -25.12
N ILE A 4 -0.80 5.22 -26.45
CA ILE A 4 0.12 4.52 -27.35
C ILE A 4 0.76 5.52 -28.32
N THR A 5 1.97 5.23 -28.73
CA THR A 5 2.73 5.98 -29.74
C THR A 5 2.81 5.22 -31.06
N ASP A 6 2.60 3.91 -31.03
CA ASP A 6 2.66 3.00 -32.17
C ASP A 6 1.53 1.95 -32.07
N GLU A 7 1.01 1.52 -33.22
CA GLU A 7 -0.06 0.50 -33.26
C GLU A 7 0.38 -0.85 -32.72
N SER A 8 1.68 -1.16 -32.74
CA SER A 8 2.23 -2.40 -32.15
C SER A 8 2.03 -2.52 -30.65
N GLN A 9 1.72 -1.40 -29.95
CA GLN A 9 1.39 -1.37 -28.54
C GLN A 9 -0.07 -1.74 -28.25
N ALA A 10 -0.86 -2.04 -29.28
CA ALA A 10 -2.23 -2.51 -29.15
C ALA A 10 -2.33 -3.97 -29.61
N ILE A 11 -3.12 -4.77 -28.90
CA ILE A 11 -3.37 -6.17 -29.23
C ILE A 11 -4.86 -6.48 -29.09
N THR A 12 -5.39 -7.31 -29.98
CA THR A 12 -6.76 -7.81 -29.90
C THR A 12 -6.87 -9.11 -29.13
N GLY A 13 -8.07 -9.45 -28.62
CA GLY A 13 -8.29 -10.73 -27.96
C GLY A 13 -7.95 -11.92 -28.84
N ALA A 14 -8.27 -11.88 -30.14
CA ALA A 14 -7.96 -12.94 -31.08
C ALA A 14 -6.44 -13.17 -31.30
N GLU A 15 -5.66 -12.09 -31.31
CA GLU A 15 -4.21 -12.17 -31.38
C GLU A 15 -3.62 -12.68 -30.05
N LEU A 16 -4.24 -12.29 -28.94
CA LEU A 16 -3.84 -12.75 -27.62
C LEU A 16 -4.05 -14.26 -27.44
N ASP A 17 -5.11 -14.82 -28.03
CA ASP A 17 -5.37 -16.28 -28.06
C ASP A 17 -4.26 -17.06 -28.79
N GLY A 18 -3.61 -16.43 -29.76
CA GLY A 18 -2.49 -17.02 -30.52
C GLY A 18 -1.14 -17.03 -29.78
N ILE A 19 -1.04 -16.37 -28.64
CA ILE A 19 0.21 -16.25 -27.87
C ILE A 19 0.13 -17.17 -26.64
N SER A 20 1.18 -17.95 -26.39
CA SER A 20 1.26 -18.78 -25.17
C SER A 20 1.36 -17.92 -23.89
N ASP A 21 1.00 -18.47 -22.72
CA ASP A 21 1.09 -17.72 -21.46
C ASP A 21 2.53 -17.31 -21.13
N ALA A 22 3.51 -18.15 -21.47
CA ALA A 22 4.91 -17.87 -21.25
C ALA A 22 5.40 -16.70 -22.13
N ASP A 23 5.09 -16.75 -23.45
CA ASP A 23 5.46 -15.67 -24.38
C ASP A 23 4.74 -14.37 -24.06
N PHE A 24 3.47 -14.46 -23.60
CA PHE A 24 2.71 -13.28 -23.21
C PHE A 24 3.29 -12.63 -21.96
N ALA A 25 3.70 -13.41 -20.96
CA ALA A 25 4.31 -12.88 -19.74
C ALA A 25 5.59 -12.08 -20.01
N GLU A 26 6.38 -12.48 -21.03
CA GLU A 26 7.56 -11.72 -21.46
C GLU A 26 7.19 -10.42 -22.19
N ARG A 27 6.13 -10.45 -22.99
CA ARG A 27 5.73 -9.37 -23.89
C ARG A 27 4.64 -8.44 -23.34
N VAL A 28 4.05 -8.72 -22.18
CA VAL A 28 2.96 -7.92 -21.62
C VAL A 28 3.32 -6.44 -21.47
N LYS A 29 4.59 -6.11 -21.30
CA LYS A 29 5.11 -4.73 -21.20
C LYS A 29 5.03 -3.96 -22.52
N ASP A 30 4.97 -4.67 -23.64
CA ASP A 30 4.94 -4.07 -24.97
C ASP A 30 3.54 -3.57 -25.32
N PHE A 31 2.51 -4.05 -24.61
CA PHE A 31 1.11 -3.73 -24.87
C PHE A 31 0.54 -2.77 -23.83
N SER A 32 -0.07 -1.68 -24.30
CA SER A 32 -0.78 -0.70 -23.47
C SER A 32 -2.28 -0.67 -23.74
N VAL A 33 -2.73 -1.21 -24.89
CA VAL A 33 -4.14 -1.26 -25.28
C VAL A 33 -4.54 -2.67 -25.65
N TYR A 34 -5.61 -3.15 -25.05
CA TYR A 34 -6.18 -4.47 -25.27
C TYR A 34 -7.60 -4.30 -25.79
N ALA A 35 -7.83 -4.63 -27.06
CA ALA A 35 -9.10 -4.44 -27.73
C ALA A 35 -9.91 -5.73 -27.86
N ARG A 36 -11.24 -5.67 -27.68
CA ARG A 36 -12.16 -6.81 -27.84
C ARG A 36 -11.75 -8.05 -27.05
N VAL A 37 -11.33 -7.85 -25.80
CA VAL A 37 -10.92 -8.90 -24.90
C VAL A 37 -12.11 -9.56 -24.21
N GLN A 38 -12.06 -10.87 -24.02
CA GLN A 38 -13.01 -11.66 -23.24
C GLN A 38 -12.65 -11.60 -21.73
N PRO A 39 -13.54 -12.00 -20.81
CA PRO A 39 -13.25 -12.04 -19.38
C PRO A 39 -11.97 -12.82 -19.02
N GLU A 40 -11.74 -13.96 -19.68
CA GLU A 40 -10.55 -14.80 -19.47
C GLU A 40 -9.27 -14.04 -19.83
N HIS A 41 -9.29 -13.25 -20.92
CA HIS A 41 -8.16 -12.40 -21.30
C HIS A 41 -7.83 -11.37 -20.24
N LYS A 42 -8.84 -10.74 -19.62
CA LYS A 42 -8.65 -9.77 -18.55
C LYS A 42 -7.93 -10.39 -17.35
N VAL A 43 -8.34 -11.60 -16.93
CA VAL A 43 -7.66 -12.35 -15.86
C VAL A 43 -6.23 -12.68 -16.25
N ARG A 44 -6.00 -13.10 -17.49
CA ARG A 44 -4.67 -13.42 -18.03
C ARG A 44 -3.74 -12.20 -18.03
N ILE A 45 -4.24 -11.03 -18.43
CA ILE A 45 -3.50 -9.76 -18.41
C ILE A 45 -3.10 -9.38 -16.99
N VAL A 46 -4.05 -9.43 -16.05
CA VAL A 46 -3.79 -9.15 -14.63
C VAL A 46 -2.71 -10.08 -14.08
N ASN A 47 -2.83 -11.40 -14.34
CA ASN A 47 -1.86 -12.38 -13.88
C ASN A 47 -0.45 -12.15 -14.46
N ALA A 48 -0.34 -11.79 -15.74
CA ALA A 48 0.94 -11.49 -16.36
C ALA A 48 1.65 -10.28 -15.72
N TRP A 49 0.92 -9.22 -15.43
CA TRP A 49 1.47 -8.05 -14.72
C TRP A 49 1.86 -8.38 -13.27
N ARG A 50 1.05 -9.18 -12.56
CA ARG A 50 1.37 -9.63 -11.19
C ARG A 50 2.61 -10.52 -11.16
N ALA A 51 2.77 -11.41 -12.14
CA ALA A 51 3.97 -12.26 -12.28
C ALA A 51 5.26 -11.43 -12.44
N LEU A 52 5.16 -10.21 -12.97
CA LEU A 52 6.26 -9.25 -13.03
C LEU A 52 6.49 -8.45 -11.72
N GLY A 53 5.81 -8.82 -10.64
CA GLY A 53 5.89 -8.12 -9.35
C GLY A 53 5.20 -6.75 -9.33
N LYS A 54 4.30 -6.48 -10.29
CA LYS A 54 3.52 -5.23 -10.31
C LYS A 54 2.25 -5.39 -9.50
N ILE A 55 1.92 -4.35 -8.75
CA ILE A 55 0.62 -4.23 -8.08
C ILE A 55 -0.39 -3.78 -9.13
N THR A 56 -1.42 -4.57 -9.32
CA THR A 56 -2.45 -4.36 -10.35
C THR A 56 -3.74 -3.86 -9.75
N ALA A 57 -4.33 -2.83 -10.36
CA ALA A 57 -5.71 -2.43 -10.11
C ALA A 57 -6.57 -2.78 -11.32
N MET A 58 -7.71 -3.43 -11.10
CA MET A 58 -8.66 -3.78 -12.16
C MET A 58 -9.99 -3.11 -11.90
N THR A 59 -10.45 -2.35 -12.89
CA THR A 59 -11.77 -1.70 -12.84
C THR A 59 -12.77 -2.43 -13.73
N GLY A 60 -14.03 -2.43 -13.33
CA GLY A 60 -15.11 -2.97 -14.15
C GLY A 60 -16.49 -2.61 -13.62
N ASP A 61 -17.48 -2.71 -14.49
CA ASP A 61 -18.88 -2.36 -14.23
C ASP A 61 -19.83 -3.55 -14.42
N GLY A 62 -19.42 -4.57 -15.15
CA GLY A 62 -20.25 -5.72 -15.52
C GLY A 62 -19.93 -7.00 -14.74
N VAL A 63 -20.91 -7.90 -14.70
CA VAL A 63 -20.78 -9.24 -14.08
C VAL A 63 -19.58 -9.99 -14.67
N ASN A 64 -19.29 -9.80 -15.95
CA ASN A 64 -18.18 -10.44 -16.65
C ASN A 64 -16.80 -9.95 -16.15
N ASP A 65 -16.73 -8.81 -15.47
CA ASP A 65 -15.49 -8.25 -14.92
C ASP A 65 -15.18 -8.79 -13.52
N ALA A 66 -16.18 -9.34 -12.84
CA ALA A 66 -16.04 -9.82 -11.46
C ALA A 66 -14.86 -10.79 -11.25
N PRO A 67 -14.58 -11.77 -12.13
CA PRO A 67 -13.41 -12.64 -11.96
C PRO A 67 -12.07 -11.89 -12.04
N SER A 68 -11.93 -10.92 -12.95
CA SER A 68 -10.71 -10.14 -13.11
C SER A 68 -10.54 -9.09 -12.00
N ILE A 69 -11.63 -8.48 -11.54
CA ILE A 69 -11.65 -7.58 -10.38
C ILE A 69 -11.17 -8.33 -9.14
N LYS A 70 -11.74 -9.51 -8.86
CA LYS A 70 -11.34 -10.33 -7.71
C LYS A 70 -9.91 -10.84 -7.78
N ASN A 71 -9.39 -11.04 -8.99
CA ASN A 71 -8.03 -11.57 -9.22
C ASN A 71 -6.95 -10.48 -9.16
N ALA A 72 -7.29 -9.21 -9.27
CA ALA A 72 -6.36 -8.11 -9.13
C ALA A 72 -5.90 -7.95 -7.67
N ASP A 73 -4.81 -7.19 -7.46
CA ASP A 73 -4.36 -6.83 -6.11
C ASP A 73 -5.29 -5.78 -5.49
N ILE A 74 -5.93 -4.96 -6.33
CA ILE A 74 -6.95 -3.99 -5.95
C ILE A 74 -8.10 -4.07 -6.96
N GLY A 75 -9.20 -4.64 -6.56
CA GLY A 75 -10.42 -4.65 -7.34
C GLY A 75 -11.22 -3.36 -7.17
N VAL A 76 -11.62 -2.73 -8.28
CA VAL A 76 -12.36 -1.46 -8.27
C VAL A 76 -13.68 -1.62 -9.01
N GLY A 77 -14.78 -1.49 -8.29
CA GLY A 77 -16.15 -1.50 -8.85
C GLY A 77 -16.66 -0.09 -9.12
N MET A 78 -17.44 0.07 -10.19
CA MET A 78 -18.15 1.33 -10.45
C MET A 78 -19.38 1.44 -9.54
N GLY A 79 -19.58 2.61 -8.93
CA GLY A 79 -20.63 2.85 -7.95
C GLY A 79 -21.98 3.19 -8.58
N ILE A 80 -21.97 3.91 -9.69
CA ILE A 80 -23.18 4.33 -10.40
C ILE A 80 -23.56 3.29 -11.45
N THR A 81 -22.64 2.97 -12.37
CA THR A 81 -22.88 2.07 -13.51
C THR A 81 -22.64 0.60 -13.17
N GLY A 82 -21.91 0.31 -12.10
CA GLY A 82 -21.52 -1.04 -11.72
C GLY A 82 -22.67 -1.87 -11.17
N THR A 83 -22.65 -3.16 -11.49
CA THR A 83 -23.58 -4.15 -10.95
C THR A 83 -23.29 -4.46 -9.48
N ASP A 84 -24.29 -4.97 -8.74
CA ASP A 84 -24.08 -5.40 -7.34
C ASP A 84 -23.03 -6.50 -7.25
N VAL A 85 -22.88 -7.33 -8.28
CA VAL A 85 -21.85 -8.37 -8.33
C VAL A 85 -20.45 -7.76 -8.32
N THR A 86 -20.20 -6.74 -9.15
CA THR A 86 -18.89 -6.04 -9.19
C THR A 86 -18.61 -5.31 -7.89
N LYS A 87 -19.62 -4.62 -7.34
CA LYS A 87 -19.50 -3.92 -6.04
C LYS A 87 -19.16 -4.85 -4.88
N ASN A 88 -19.76 -6.07 -4.87
CA ASN A 88 -19.54 -7.03 -3.80
C ASN A 88 -18.18 -7.74 -3.84
N VAL A 89 -17.54 -7.82 -5.01
CA VAL A 89 -16.22 -8.46 -5.17
C VAL A 89 -15.07 -7.46 -5.16
N ALA A 90 -15.37 -6.17 -5.30
CA ALA A 90 -14.38 -5.09 -5.33
C ALA A 90 -13.87 -4.75 -3.92
N ASP A 91 -12.59 -4.38 -3.83
CA ASP A 91 -11.98 -3.85 -2.62
C ASP A 91 -12.32 -2.36 -2.44
N MET A 92 -12.59 -1.66 -3.53
CA MET A 92 -12.96 -0.25 -3.56
C MET A 92 -14.12 -0.02 -4.53
N VAL A 93 -15.07 0.85 -4.16
CA VAL A 93 -16.17 1.27 -5.03
C VAL A 93 -16.06 2.77 -5.31
N LEU A 94 -16.03 3.16 -6.58
CA LEU A 94 -16.00 4.55 -7.01
C LEU A 94 -17.41 5.13 -6.99
N ALA A 95 -17.72 5.97 -6.02
CA ALA A 95 -19.05 6.55 -5.85
C ALA A 95 -19.44 7.51 -6.99
N ASP A 96 -18.45 8.06 -7.69
CA ASP A 96 -18.59 9.02 -8.78
C ASP A 96 -18.27 8.45 -10.17
N ASP A 97 -17.93 7.19 -10.27
CA ASP A 97 -17.45 6.49 -11.48
C ASP A 97 -16.31 7.24 -12.21
N ASN A 98 -15.52 8.02 -11.47
CA ASN A 98 -14.47 8.84 -12.04
C ASN A 98 -13.09 8.19 -11.81
N PHE A 99 -12.39 7.86 -12.88
CA PHE A 99 -11.03 7.30 -12.82
C PHE A 99 -10.01 8.22 -12.11
N ALA A 100 -10.19 9.54 -12.14
CA ALA A 100 -9.33 10.46 -11.42
C ALA A 100 -9.37 10.22 -9.90
N THR A 101 -10.49 9.72 -9.37
CA THR A 101 -10.66 9.37 -7.97
C THR A 101 -9.76 8.20 -7.56
N ILE A 102 -9.40 7.29 -8.48
CA ILE A 102 -8.41 6.23 -8.22
C ILE A 102 -7.05 6.85 -7.92
N VAL A 103 -6.63 7.87 -8.67
CA VAL A 103 -5.36 8.56 -8.44
C VAL A 103 -5.35 9.22 -7.05
N SER A 104 -6.44 9.88 -6.69
CA SER A 104 -6.61 10.47 -5.35
C SER A 104 -6.59 9.40 -4.24
N ALA A 105 -7.19 8.23 -4.49
CA ALA A 105 -7.15 7.11 -3.55
C ALA A 105 -5.74 6.55 -3.36
N VAL A 106 -4.94 6.47 -4.43
CA VAL A 106 -3.52 6.08 -4.34
C VAL A 106 -2.72 7.10 -3.54
N GLU A 107 -2.93 8.40 -3.77
CA GLU A 107 -2.28 9.48 -3.02
C GLU A 107 -2.60 9.37 -1.53
N GLU A 108 -3.89 9.22 -1.21
CA GLU A 108 -4.35 9.06 0.17
C GLU A 108 -3.80 7.80 0.83
N GLY A 109 -3.78 6.68 0.12
CA GLY A 109 -3.19 5.42 0.59
C GLY A 109 -1.69 5.55 0.91
N ARG A 110 -0.94 6.29 0.08
CA ARG A 110 0.48 6.60 0.34
C ARG A 110 0.64 7.46 1.59
N ARG A 111 -0.20 8.47 1.77
CA ARG A 111 -0.23 9.33 2.96
C ARG A 111 -0.49 8.51 4.22
N ILE A 112 -1.55 7.70 4.21
CA ILE A 112 -1.92 6.86 5.35
C ILE A 112 -0.76 5.91 5.72
N TYR A 113 -0.14 5.28 4.74
CA TYR A 113 0.98 4.38 4.99
C TYR A 113 2.19 5.10 5.61
N ASP A 114 2.54 6.28 5.09
CA ASP A 114 3.64 7.08 5.65
C ASP A 114 3.35 7.50 7.10
N ASN A 115 2.12 7.89 7.39
CA ASN A 115 1.69 8.26 8.75
C ASN A 115 1.71 7.06 9.70
N ILE A 116 1.26 5.88 9.25
CA ILE A 116 1.37 4.63 10.01
C ILE A 116 2.84 4.34 10.34
N ARG A 117 3.76 4.46 9.36
CA ARG A 117 5.19 4.25 9.60
C ARG A 117 5.76 5.21 10.63
N LYS A 118 5.41 6.52 10.56
CA LYS A 118 5.83 7.54 11.53
C LYS A 118 5.32 7.20 12.93
N ALA A 119 4.05 6.86 13.06
CA ALA A 119 3.45 6.50 14.35
C ALA A 119 4.07 5.22 14.95
N VAL A 120 4.24 4.17 14.14
CA VAL A 120 4.90 2.92 14.57
C VAL A 120 6.34 3.18 14.99
N GLN A 121 7.10 3.98 14.22
CA GLN A 121 8.48 4.33 14.56
C GLN A 121 8.57 5.11 15.87
N PHE A 122 7.65 6.04 16.11
CA PHE A 122 7.56 6.80 17.36
C PHE A 122 7.29 5.87 18.53
N LEU A 123 6.20 5.09 18.48
CA LEU A 123 5.79 4.19 19.56
C LEU A 123 6.87 3.15 19.91
N LEU A 124 7.48 2.53 18.90
CA LEU A 124 8.52 1.54 19.13
C LEU A 124 9.80 2.17 19.70
N SER A 125 10.13 3.40 19.31
CA SER A 125 11.28 4.11 19.88
C SER A 125 11.07 4.48 21.34
N SER A 126 9.86 4.93 21.71
CA SER A 126 9.46 5.22 23.08
C SER A 126 9.51 3.96 23.96
N ASN A 127 8.84 2.89 23.52
CA ASN A 127 8.85 1.62 24.25
C ASN A 127 10.26 1.04 24.43
N LEU A 128 11.11 1.13 23.40
CA LEU A 128 12.51 0.69 23.50
C LEU A 128 13.27 1.52 24.54
N ALA A 129 13.06 2.83 24.57
CA ALA A 129 13.68 3.70 25.55
C ALA A 129 13.25 3.36 26.97
N GLU A 130 11.95 3.12 27.21
CA GLU A 130 11.43 2.69 28.51
C GLU A 130 12.11 1.39 29.00
N VAL A 131 12.17 0.38 28.11
CA VAL A 131 12.81 -0.90 28.42
C VAL A 131 14.28 -0.70 28.78
N LEU A 132 15.02 0.07 27.99
CA LEU A 132 16.44 0.34 28.23
C LEU A 132 16.66 1.11 29.53
N SER A 133 15.84 2.14 29.82
CA SER A 133 15.93 2.96 31.03
C SER A 133 15.64 2.13 32.29
N VAL A 134 14.56 1.34 32.27
CA VAL A 134 14.22 0.45 33.40
C VAL A 134 15.28 -0.63 33.61
N PHE A 135 15.80 -1.20 32.52
CA PHE A 135 16.87 -2.19 32.59
C PHE A 135 18.16 -1.62 33.19
N ALA A 136 18.58 -0.42 32.70
CA ALA A 136 19.77 0.24 33.22
C ALA A 136 19.61 0.62 34.69
N ALA A 137 18.48 1.19 35.09
CA ALA A 137 18.19 1.52 36.48
C ALA A 137 18.19 0.28 37.39
N SER A 138 17.63 -0.82 36.91
CA SER A 138 17.63 -2.10 37.66
C SER A 138 19.04 -2.65 37.88
N LEU A 139 19.94 -2.55 36.89
CA LEU A 139 21.34 -2.92 37.02
C LEU A 139 22.09 -2.04 38.03
N LEU A 140 21.74 -0.77 38.13
CA LEU A 140 22.30 0.19 39.07
C LEU A 140 21.66 0.13 40.47
N GLY A 141 20.65 -0.73 40.68
CA GLY A 141 20.02 -0.99 41.94
C GLY A 141 18.99 0.03 42.42
N PHE A 142 18.41 0.83 41.48
CA PHE A 142 17.35 1.75 41.83
C PHE A 142 16.14 1.62 40.88
N THR A 143 14.98 2.14 41.29
CA THR A 143 13.76 2.16 40.50
C THR A 143 13.54 3.56 39.92
N ILE A 144 13.66 3.70 38.61
CA ILE A 144 13.41 4.99 37.90
C ILE A 144 11.92 5.21 37.63
N LEU A 145 11.23 4.15 37.21
CA LEU A 145 9.80 4.19 36.85
C LEU A 145 9.05 3.07 37.58
N ASN A 146 7.95 3.43 38.22
CA ASN A 146 6.99 2.45 38.74
C ASN A 146 6.05 1.98 37.62
N PRO A 147 5.43 0.79 37.74
CA PRO A 147 4.49 0.28 36.74
C PRO A 147 3.34 1.24 36.38
N VAL A 148 2.88 2.04 37.33
CA VAL A 148 1.85 3.06 37.12
C VAL A 148 2.36 4.19 36.23
N HIS A 149 3.64 4.58 36.37
CA HIS A 149 4.25 5.59 35.50
C HIS A 149 4.37 5.09 34.06
N LEU A 150 4.79 3.85 33.86
CA LEU A 150 4.86 3.23 32.53
C LEU A 150 3.47 3.16 31.86
N LEU A 151 2.45 2.76 32.63
CA LEU A 151 1.08 2.74 32.13
C LEU A 151 0.62 4.16 31.72
N TRP A 152 0.93 5.18 32.53
CA TRP A 152 0.58 6.58 32.23
C TRP A 152 1.29 7.08 30.96
N ILE A 153 2.59 6.81 30.81
CA ILE A 153 3.38 7.18 29.63
C ILE A 153 2.75 6.54 28.38
N ASN A 154 2.56 5.23 28.35
CA ASN A 154 2.02 4.52 27.20
C ASN A 154 0.59 4.95 26.85
N LEU A 155 -0.28 5.20 27.85
CA LEU A 155 -1.67 5.53 27.60
C LEU A 155 -1.87 7.00 27.20
N ILE A 156 -1.17 7.92 27.83
CA ILE A 156 -1.39 9.36 27.65
C ILE A 156 -0.28 9.99 26.78
N THR A 157 0.97 9.83 27.19
CA THR A 157 2.11 10.54 26.58
C THR A 157 2.41 10.02 25.18
N ASP A 158 2.25 8.72 24.94
CA ASP A 158 2.54 8.12 23.63
C ASP A 158 1.31 8.11 22.71
N CYS A 159 0.10 7.94 23.26
CA CYS A 159 -1.09 7.81 22.44
C CYS A 159 -1.43 9.09 21.68
N PHE A 160 -1.36 10.26 22.31
CA PHE A 160 -1.72 11.54 21.67
C PHE A 160 -0.77 11.93 20.53
N PRO A 161 0.57 11.88 20.69
CA PRO A 161 1.49 12.12 19.58
C PRO A 161 1.35 11.09 18.46
N ALA A 162 1.14 9.81 18.77
CA ALA A 162 0.91 8.79 17.76
C ALA A 162 -0.35 9.07 16.93
N LEU A 163 -1.44 9.51 17.60
CA LEU A 163 -2.67 9.92 16.92
C LEU A 163 -2.44 11.17 16.04
N ALA A 164 -1.70 12.16 16.54
CA ALA A 164 -1.35 13.35 15.78
C ALA A 164 -0.54 13.01 14.51
N LEU A 165 0.45 12.12 14.64
CA LEU A 165 1.22 11.61 13.50
C LEU A 165 0.34 10.86 12.50
N GLY A 166 -0.62 10.09 12.99
CA GLY A 166 -1.60 9.39 12.15
C GLY A 166 -2.50 10.31 11.32
N MET A 167 -2.71 11.54 11.79
CA MET A 167 -3.56 12.55 11.14
C MET A 167 -2.76 13.61 10.37
N GLU A 168 -1.44 13.47 10.26
CA GLU A 168 -0.58 14.43 9.58
C GLU A 168 -0.93 14.54 8.09
N ARG A 169 -0.78 15.76 7.56
CA ARG A 169 -0.99 15.99 6.12
C ARG A 169 0.09 15.26 5.30
N GLY A 170 -0.31 14.77 4.13
CA GLY A 170 0.60 14.13 3.18
C GLY A 170 1.71 15.05 2.71
N GLU A 171 2.87 14.49 2.44
CA GLU A 171 3.97 15.20 1.83
C GLU A 171 3.68 15.52 0.36
N ALA A 172 4.02 16.72 -0.10
CA ALA A 172 3.72 17.19 -1.46
C ALA A 172 4.41 16.38 -2.58
N ASP A 173 5.37 15.55 -2.25
CA ASP A 173 6.09 14.66 -3.17
C ASP A 173 5.58 13.22 -3.19
N ALA A 174 4.55 12.89 -2.41
CA ALA A 174 4.04 11.53 -2.26
C ALA A 174 3.78 10.84 -3.60
N MET A 175 3.22 11.56 -4.58
CA MET A 175 2.94 11.03 -5.92
C MET A 175 4.14 11.09 -6.88
N LYS A 176 5.23 11.82 -6.53
CA LYS A 176 6.47 11.89 -7.33
C LYS A 176 7.43 10.75 -7.00
N ARG A 177 7.29 10.15 -5.83
CA ARG A 177 8.10 9.01 -5.41
C ARG A 177 7.74 7.75 -6.22
N PRO A 178 8.74 6.92 -6.58
CA PRO A 178 8.47 5.65 -7.25
C PRO A 178 7.55 4.78 -6.37
N PRO A 179 6.82 3.83 -6.97
CA PRO A 179 6.08 2.82 -6.23
C PRO A 179 7.02 2.08 -5.28
N ARG A 180 6.50 1.74 -4.10
CA ARG A 180 7.22 0.92 -3.14
C ARG A 180 7.32 -0.51 -3.66
N ASP A 181 8.40 -1.20 -3.31
CA ASP A 181 8.55 -2.62 -3.63
C ASP A 181 7.51 -3.43 -2.84
N SER A 182 6.90 -4.42 -3.49
CA SER A 182 5.89 -5.29 -2.87
C SER A 182 6.45 -6.12 -1.70
N GLY A 183 7.76 -6.36 -1.68
CA GLY A 183 8.47 -7.02 -0.59
C GLY A 183 8.80 -6.14 0.62
N ASP A 184 8.61 -4.82 0.51
CA ASP A 184 8.97 -3.88 1.57
C ASP A 184 7.99 -3.94 2.75
N GLY A 185 8.48 -4.39 3.90
CA GLY A 185 7.77 -4.33 5.18
C GLY A 185 7.80 -2.95 5.82
N ILE A 186 7.08 -2.79 6.94
CA ILE A 186 7.04 -1.53 7.72
C ILE A 186 8.43 -1.11 8.19
N PHE A 187 9.31 -2.05 8.48
CA PHE A 187 10.67 -1.81 8.96
C PHE A 187 11.72 -1.59 7.87
N SER A 188 11.33 -1.72 6.59
CA SER A 188 12.22 -1.48 5.45
C SER A 188 12.68 -0.02 5.40
N ASN A 189 13.71 0.23 4.58
CA ASN A 189 14.23 1.58 4.34
C ASN A 189 14.70 2.31 5.62
N GLY A 190 15.36 1.57 6.54
CA GLY A 190 16.02 2.15 7.71
C GLY A 190 15.13 2.45 8.91
N VAL A 191 13.83 2.12 8.88
CA VAL A 191 12.92 2.35 10.01
C VAL A 191 13.38 1.60 11.25
N GLY A 192 13.78 0.32 11.12
CA GLY A 192 14.30 -0.46 12.25
C GLY A 192 15.54 0.15 12.89
N ALA A 193 16.51 0.58 12.08
CA ALA A 193 17.70 1.29 12.56
C ALA A 193 17.32 2.63 13.22
N GLY A 194 16.37 3.36 12.65
CA GLY A 194 15.84 4.60 13.22
C GLY A 194 15.18 4.40 14.59
N VAL A 195 14.44 3.32 14.79
CA VAL A 195 13.85 2.94 16.09
C VAL A 195 14.95 2.68 17.10
N ALA A 196 15.97 1.88 16.74
CA ALA A 196 17.07 1.55 17.65
C ALA A 196 17.85 2.79 18.09
N VAL A 197 18.23 3.65 17.13
CA VAL A 197 18.99 4.88 17.40
C VAL A 197 18.20 5.83 18.27
N ARG A 198 16.94 6.14 17.90
CA ARG A 198 16.08 7.06 18.67
C ARG A 198 15.79 6.52 20.07
N GLY A 199 15.42 5.23 20.18
CA GLY A 199 15.16 4.60 21.46
C GLY A 199 16.37 4.65 22.39
N PHE A 200 17.57 4.41 21.87
CA PHE A 200 18.81 4.53 22.64
C PHE A 200 19.06 5.98 23.10
N PHE A 201 18.90 6.97 22.22
CA PHE A 201 19.10 8.37 22.60
C PHE A 201 18.09 8.85 23.63
N ILE A 202 16.82 8.47 23.51
CA ILE A 202 15.79 8.79 24.50
C ILE A 202 16.15 8.17 25.85
N ALA A 203 16.53 6.88 25.88
CA ALA A 203 16.93 6.21 27.10
C ALA A 203 18.17 6.84 27.78
N LEU A 204 19.09 7.40 26.97
CA LEU A 204 20.28 8.08 27.52
C LEU A 204 19.95 9.43 28.15
N LEU A 205 18.87 10.08 27.68
CA LEU A 205 18.43 11.39 28.21
C LEU A 205 17.49 11.26 29.42
N THR A 206 16.95 10.05 29.64
CA THR A 206 16.06 9.74 30.79
C THR A 206 16.86 9.31 32.01
#